data_9712152dd3122a9c4a7071d3b930f7a5
#
_entry.id   9712152dd3122a9c4a7071d3b930f7a5
#
_cell.length_a   1.000
_cell.length_b   1.000
_cell.length_c   1.000
_cell.angle_alpha   90.00
_cell.angle_beta   90.00
_cell.angle_gamma   90.00
#
_symmetry.space_group_name_H-M   'P 1'
#
loop_
_entity.id
_entity.type
_entity.pdbx_description
1 polymer ?
#
loop_
_entity_poly.entity_id
_entity_poly.type
_entity_poly.pdbx_seq_one_letter_code
_entity_poly.pdbx_strand_id
1 'polypeptide(L)'
;MPRPSAQGEHRVKYAIIGGGYTGLAAARRLHTLDPNAEIAVLEATEIGEGSSARNSGFASQHDLKLDLSGTQLVHADTLNACLREGFGALTDAMEQGGFTSEMQHTGRITAAATPLGVEKVEGMVSRAKTLGVVHRFLDRAAIRQATGMDYYQCGIAIDEGHLLQPAALIRGLADTLPKAIALYENSPVVRFEAGPPSIVATAQARFLADHVIFATNAAIKNFGYWRDRLVTIFTFAGLTEALDSQDAANLGDPAWGVLPSHRLGTTLRRAGKNRLLVRSLYAYEKPLDLQHVHNALTSCFHRRYPMLKHRRLEHVWSGTTALTMNGAPRWGKVVEGVYGAAGCNGSGIVKGTLLGQRLANLIVTGQPQTDVENVYGQANWVAPEPFRSIGFHAISAVERRKAGLEM
;
A
#
# COMPACT_ATOMS: atom_id res chain seq x y z
N MET A 1 21.14 -6.16 -11.38
CA MET A 1 22.48 -5.93 -10.78
C MET A 1 22.28 -5.07 -9.53
N PRO A 2 23.04 -5.25 -8.45
CA PRO A 2 23.00 -4.36 -7.30
C PRO A 2 23.32 -2.92 -7.75
N ARG A 3 22.58 -1.96 -7.24
CA ARG A 3 22.83 -0.55 -7.51
C ARG A 3 23.88 -0.01 -6.55
N PRO A 4 24.65 1.02 -6.95
CA PRO A 4 25.68 1.57 -6.09
C PRO A 4 25.07 2.23 -4.85
N SER A 5 25.79 2.23 -3.74
CA SER A 5 25.54 3.12 -2.63
C SER A 5 26.06 4.53 -2.96
N ALA A 6 25.40 5.55 -2.42
CA ALA A 6 25.78 6.94 -2.62
C ALA A 6 27.11 7.24 -1.90
N GLN A 7 28.04 7.91 -2.59
CA GLN A 7 29.35 8.32 -2.07
C GLN A 7 29.72 9.73 -2.53
N GLY A 8 30.39 10.48 -1.69
CA GLY A 8 30.90 11.81 -2.03
C GLY A 8 29.83 12.92 -1.95
N GLU A 9 30.15 14.06 -2.58
CA GLU A 9 29.24 15.20 -2.64
C GLU A 9 28.55 15.30 -3.99
N HIS A 10 27.26 15.59 -3.95
CA HIS A 10 26.39 15.73 -5.12
C HIS A 10 25.62 17.03 -5.04
N ARG A 11 25.46 17.70 -6.16
CA ARG A 11 24.46 18.75 -6.32
C ARG A 11 23.37 18.21 -7.23
N VAL A 12 22.14 18.30 -6.78
CA VAL A 12 20.99 17.82 -7.54
C VAL A 12 19.86 18.84 -7.44
N LYS A 13 19.02 18.92 -8.47
CA LYS A 13 17.81 19.72 -8.39
C LYS A 13 16.78 19.03 -7.49
N TYR A 14 16.63 17.71 -7.62
CA TYR A 14 15.65 16.92 -6.87
C TYR A 14 16.31 15.75 -6.13
N ALA A 15 16.20 15.73 -4.81
CA ALA A 15 16.54 14.57 -3.99
C ALA A 15 15.27 13.89 -3.48
N ILE A 16 15.12 12.60 -3.74
CA ILE A 16 13.96 11.79 -3.34
C ILE A 16 14.42 10.77 -2.30
N ILE A 17 13.85 10.84 -1.11
CA ILE A 17 14.18 9.93 -0.01
C ILE A 17 13.12 8.83 0.02
N GLY A 18 13.51 7.60 -0.35
CA GLY A 18 12.69 6.41 -0.44
C GLY A 18 12.39 5.97 -1.88
N GLY A 19 12.81 4.75 -2.22
CA GLY A 19 12.63 4.10 -3.53
C GLY A 19 11.35 3.24 -3.62
N GLY A 20 10.29 3.61 -2.89
CA GLY A 20 8.98 2.98 -3.00
C GLY A 20 8.13 3.51 -4.16
N TYR A 21 6.86 3.08 -4.26
CA TYR A 21 5.94 3.49 -5.33
C TYR A 21 5.88 5.01 -5.50
N THR A 22 5.75 5.75 -4.40
CA THR A 22 5.67 7.21 -4.41
C THR A 22 6.96 7.85 -4.95
N GLY A 23 8.13 7.39 -4.48
CA GLY A 23 9.42 7.96 -4.89
C GLY A 23 9.74 7.67 -6.35
N LEU A 24 9.53 6.44 -6.81
CA LEU A 24 9.79 6.07 -8.21
C LEU A 24 8.82 6.77 -9.18
N ALA A 25 7.55 6.93 -8.79
CA ALA A 25 6.56 7.67 -9.59
C ALA A 25 6.91 9.16 -9.65
N ALA A 26 7.32 9.77 -8.53
CA ALA A 26 7.78 11.15 -8.50
C ALA A 26 9.02 11.36 -9.37
N ALA A 27 10.02 10.46 -9.28
CA ALA A 27 11.23 10.53 -10.08
C ALA A 27 10.94 10.49 -11.59
N ARG A 28 10.11 9.54 -12.04
CA ARG A 28 9.70 9.44 -13.45
C ARG A 28 8.98 10.70 -13.91
N ARG A 29 8.03 11.19 -13.12
CA ARG A 29 7.24 12.35 -13.48
C ARG A 29 8.09 13.63 -13.51
N LEU A 30 9.01 13.82 -12.54
CA LEU A 30 9.97 14.91 -12.56
C LEU A 30 10.82 14.89 -13.81
N HIS A 31 11.37 13.73 -14.17
CA HIS A 31 12.14 13.60 -15.41
C HIS A 31 11.33 13.92 -16.67
N THR A 32 10.04 13.57 -16.70
CA THR A 32 9.16 13.95 -17.81
C THR A 32 8.94 15.46 -17.89
N LEU A 33 8.76 16.13 -16.73
CA LEU A 33 8.44 17.56 -16.65
C LEU A 33 9.69 18.45 -16.75
N ASP A 34 10.84 17.94 -16.33
CA ASP A 34 12.12 18.65 -16.27
C ASP A 34 13.26 17.70 -16.67
N PRO A 35 13.38 17.40 -17.99
CA PRO A 35 14.26 16.34 -18.50
C PRO A 35 15.76 16.58 -18.25
N ASN A 36 16.15 17.84 -18.04
CA ASN A 36 17.56 18.24 -17.84
C ASN A 36 17.95 18.34 -16.36
N ALA A 37 17.01 18.10 -15.44
CA ALA A 37 17.30 18.18 -14.02
C ALA A 37 18.05 16.94 -13.50
N GLU A 38 19.03 17.18 -12.62
CA GLU A 38 19.67 16.11 -11.86
C GLU A 38 18.70 15.62 -10.79
N ILE A 39 18.35 14.32 -10.87
CA ILE A 39 17.44 13.65 -9.96
C ILE A 39 18.17 12.49 -9.26
N ALA A 40 18.17 12.49 -7.93
CA ALA A 40 18.68 11.39 -7.12
C ALA A 40 17.58 10.75 -6.28
N VAL A 41 17.49 9.43 -6.31
CA VAL A 41 16.63 8.62 -5.43
C VAL A 41 17.51 7.85 -4.45
N LEU A 42 17.26 8.00 -3.16
CA LEU A 42 18.01 7.39 -2.08
C LEU A 42 17.15 6.34 -1.37
N GLU A 43 17.47 5.07 -1.53
CA GLU A 43 16.84 3.96 -0.83
C GLU A 43 17.73 3.48 0.32
N ALA A 44 17.11 3.29 1.47
CA ALA A 44 17.84 2.95 2.69
C ALA A 44 18.49 1.56 2.64
N THR A 45 17.81 0.63 2.00
CA THR A 45 18.24 -0.77 1.80
C THR A 45 18.25 -1.09 0.30
N GLU A 46 17.91 -2.31 -0.08
CA GLU A 46 17.68 -2.66 -1.48
C GLU A 46 16.23 -2.40 -1.89
N ILE A 47 16.01 -2.08 -3.15
CA ILE A 47 14.65 -1.95 -3.70
C ILE A 47 13.90 -3.29 -3.53
N GLY A 48 12.76 -3.21 -2.87
CA GLY A 48 11.94 -4.39 -2.59
C GLY A 48 12.11 -4.95 -1.18
N GLU A 49 12.96 -4.37 -0.35
CA GLU A 49 13.05 -4.75 1.07
C GLU A 49 12.07 -3.97 1.96
N GLY A 50 11.54 -2.86 1.48
CA GLY A 50 10.54 -2.05 2.16
C GLY A 50 9.10 -2.53 1.96
N SER A 51 8.15 -1.77 2.50
CA SER A 51 6.70 -2.07 2.48
C SER A 51 6.11 -2.17 1.08
N SER A 52 6.76 -1.56 0.08
CA SER A 52 6.32 -1.61 -1.32
C SER A 52 6.33 -3.04 -1.90
N ALA A 53 7.22 -3.93 -1.44
CA ALA A 53 7.24 -5.33 -1.85
C ALA A 53 6.52 -6.28 -0.86
N ARG A 54 6.22 -5.81 0.35
CA ARG A 54 5.71 -6.66 1.44
C ARG A 54 4.20 -6.61 1.63
N ASN A 55 3.48 -6.02 0.69
CA ASN A 55 2.01 -5.91 0.69
C ASN A 55 1.35 -7.12 0.01
N SER A 56 0.01 -7.18 0.07
CA SER A 56 -0.76 -8.31 -0.49
C SER A 56 -0.97 -8.25 -2.00
N GLY A 57 -0.50 -7.21 -2.71
CA GLY A 57 -0.53 -7.13 -4.16
C GLY A 57 -1.89 -6.84 -4.79
N PHE A 58 -2.80 -6.20 -4.06
CA PHE A 58 -4.06 -5.71 -4.63
C PHE A 58 -3.87 -4.31 -5.23
N ALA A 59 -4.15 -4.18 -6.52
CA ALA A 59 -4.22 -2.89 -7.20
C ALA A 59 -5.66 -2.64 -7.66
N SER A 60 -6.28 -1.56 -7.16
CA SER A 60 -7.68 -1.23 -7.41
C SER A 60 -7.82 0.19 -7.93
N GLN A 61 -8.71 0.35 -8.88
CA GLN A 61 -9.09 1.63 -9.49
C GLN A 61 -10.33 2.25 -8.84
N HIS A 62 -10.94 1.54 -7.87
CA HIS A 62 -12.13 2.00 -7.15
C HIS A 62 -11.94 1.87 -5.65
N ASP A 63 -12.46 2.85 -4.91
CA ASP A 63 -12.62 2.78 -3.47
C ASP A 63 -14.12 2.76 -3.12
N LEU A 64 -14.56 1.62 -2.57
CA LEU A 64 -15.94 1.42 -2.12
C LEU A 64 -16.03 1.35 -0.59
N LYS A 65 -15.07 1.89 0.13
CA LYS A 65 -15.10 1.88 1.60
C LYS A 65 -16.31 2.65 2.10
N LEU A 66 -17.04 2.03 3.02
CA LEU A 66 -18.21 2.61 3.66
C LEU A 66 -17.87 3.77 4.63
N ASP A 67 -16.60 3.81 5.06
CA ASP A 67 -16.11 4.82 6.01
C ASP A 67 -15.85 6.19 5.35
N LEU A 68 -16.17 6.35 4.07
CA LEU A 68 -16.15 7.64 3.43
C LEU A 68 -17.28 8.51 4.01
N SER A 69 -16.92 9.59 4.70
CA SER A 69 -17.85 10.58 5.21
C SER A 69 -18.62 11.27 4.07
N GLY A 70 -19.75 11.92 4.35
CA GLY A 70 -20.63 12.49 3.34
C GLY A 70 -19.92 13.35 2.28
N THR A 71 -18.89 14.11 2.63
CA THR A 71 -18.06 14.90 1.70
C THR A 71 -17.26 14.01 0.73
N GLN A 72 -16.79 12.88 1.18
CA GLN A 72 -16.02 11.95 0.34
C GLN A 72 -16.91 11.16 -0.63
N LEU A 73 -18.20 11.01 -0.31
CA LEU A 73 -19.20 10.45 -1.24
C LEU A 73 -19.50 11.36 -2.41
N VAL A 74 -19.57 12.67 -2.18
CA VAL A 74 -19.78 13.69 -3.24
C VAL A 74 -18.62 13.69 -4.24
N HIS A 75 -17.43 13.29 -3.79
CA HIS A 75 -16.21 13.24 -4.61
C HIS A 75 -15.83 11.83 -5.07
N ALA A 76 -16.71 10.83 -4.92
CA ALA A 76 -16.38 9.43 -5.24
C ALA A 76 -15.98 9.23 -6.70
N ASP A 77 -16.63 9.93 -7.63
CA ASP A 77 -16.28 9.86 -9.06
C ASP A 77 -14.91 10.47 -9.34
N THR A 78 -14.61 11.61 -8.72
CA THR A 78 -13.28 12.24 -8.81
C THR A 78 -12.21 11.35 -8.17
N LEU A 79 -12.51 10.72 -7.03
CA LEU A 79 -11.60 9.75 -6.40
C LEU A 79 -11.29 8.58 -7.33
N ASN A 80 -12.33 8.01 -7.92
CA ASN A 80 -12.16 6.89 -8.85
C ASN A 80 -11.42 7.31 -10.13
N ALA A 81 -11.64 8.55 -10.64
CA ALA A 81 -10.86 9.11 -11.73
C ALA A 81 -9.37 9.23 -11.37
N CYS A 82 -9.04 9.77 -10.19
CA CYS A 82 -7.68 9.86 -9.69
C CYS A 82 -7.02 8.47 -9.52
N LEU A 83 -7.77 7.49 -9.02
CA LEU A 83 -7.26 6.12 -8.88
C LEU A 83 -7.00 5.46 -10.25
N ARG A 84 -7.88 5.67 -11.25
CA ARG A 84 -7.65 5.21 -12.62
C ARG A 84 -6.40 5.84 -13.23
N GLU A 85 -6.19 7.14 -13.02
CA GLU A 85 -4.97 7.83 -13.47
C GLU A 85 -3.72 7.22 -12.83
N GLY A 86 -3.71 7.03 -11.50
CA GLY A 86 -2.58 6.42 -10.81
C GLY A 86 -2.32 4.97 -11.23
N PHE A 87 -3.37 4.22 -11.57
CA PHE A 87 -3.25 2.88 -12.12
C PHE A 87 -2.72 2.89 -13.57
N GLY A 88 -3.24 3.80 -14.42
CA GLY A 88 -2.75 4.00 -15.78
C GLY A 88 -1.25 4.30 -15.80
N ALA A 89 -0.80 5.25 -14.97
CA ALA A 89 0.61 5.57 -14.86
C ALA A 89 1.49 4.38 -14.42
N LEU A 90 0.94 3.47 -13.61
CA LEU A 90 1.61 2.25 -13.21
C LEU A 90 1.74 1.27 -14.38
N THR A 91 0.66 1.04 -15.11
CA THR A 91 0.64 0.15 -16.28
C THR A 91 1.48 0.69 -17.42
N ASP A 92 1.42 2.00 -17.71
CA ASP A 92 2.27 2.66 -18.70
C ASP A 92 3.76 2.46 -18.40
N ALA A 93 4.15 2.60 -17.11
CA ALA A 93 5.53 2.36 -16.70
C ALA A 93 5.96 0.89 -16.87
N MET A 94 5.04 -0.07 -16.69
CA MET A 94 5.30 -1.48 -16.94
C MET A 94 5.43 -1.77 -18.44
N GLU A 95 4.55 -1.24 -19.26
CA GLU A 95 4.56 -1.40 -20.72
C GLU A 95 5.82 -0.77 -21.33
N GLN A 96 6.11 0.49 -21.00
CA GLN A 96 7.33 1.18 -21.45
C GLN A 96 8.61 0.48 -21.01
N GLY A 97 8.60 -0.10 -19.81
CA GLY A 97 9.72 -0.85 -19.27
C GLY A 97 9.83 -2.29 -19.81
N GLY A 98 8.82 -2.78 -20.51
CA GLY A 98 8.79 -4.14 -21.06
C GLY A 98 8.84 -5.24 -19.99
N PHE A 99 8.27 -5.01 -18.79
CA PHE A 99 8.24 -6.00 -17.72
C PHE A 99 6.82 -6.31 -17.27
N THR A 100 6.65 -7.50 -16.72
CA THR A 100 5.42 -7.90 -16.04
C THR A 100 5.66 -8.05 -14.54
N SER A 101 4.63 -7.85 -13.75
CA SER A 101 4.64 -8.08 -12.29
C SER A 101 3.74 -9.27 -11.92
N GLU A 102 3.60 -10.24 -12.82
CA GLU A 102 2.59 -11.30 -12.72
C GLU A 102 1.18 -10.71 -12.49
N MET A 103 0.92 -9.54 -13.08
CA MET A 103 -0.35 -8.86 -12.91
C MET A 103 -1.46 -9.59 -13.64
N GLN A 104 -2.54 -9.89 -12.91
CA GLN A 104 -3.70 -10.60 -13.41
C GLN A 104 -4.96 -9.79 -13.11
N HIS A 105 -5.80 -9.60 -14.10
CA HIS A 105 -7.13 -9.06 -13.90
C HIS A 105 -8.03 -10.15 -13.30
N THR A 106 -8.25 -10.09 -12.00
CA THR A 106 -9.00 -11.11 -11.24
C THR A 106 -10.29 -10.56 -10.65
N GLY A 107 -10.47 -9.25 -10.78
CA GLY A 107 -11.39 -8.57 -9.87
C GLY A 107 -10.91 -8.67 -8.42
N ARG A 108 -11.80 -8.35 -7.49
CA ARG A 108 -11.58 -8.55 -6.05
C ARG A 108 -12.87 -8.97 -5.37
N ILE A 109 -12.77 -9.84 -4.40
CA ILE A 109 -13.88 -10.23 -3.54
C ILE A 109 -13.71 -9.53 -2.19
N THR A 110 -14.77 -8.90 -1.68
CA THR A 110 -14.86 -8.53 -0.26
C THR A 110 -15.88 -9.43 0.38
N ALA A 111 -15.46 -10.23 1.38
CA ALA A 111 -16.30 -11.27 1.97
C ALA A 111 -16.53 -11.04 3.47
N ALA A 112 -17.68 -11.51 3.95
CA ALA A 112 -18.16 -11.36 5.32
C ALA A 112 -18.34 -12.70 6.01
N ALA A 113 -17.79 -12.82 7.23
CA ALA A 113 -17.95 -13.99 8.09
C ALA A 113 -18.85 -13.73 9.32
N THR A 114 -19.24 -12.48 9.57
CA THR A 114 -20.04 -12.04 10.72
C THR A 114 -21.30 -11.32 10.27
N PRO A 115 -22.38 -11.25 11.09
CA PRO A 115 -23.56 -10.45 10.76
C PRO A 115 -23.25 -8.98 10.47
N LEU A 116 -22.40 -8.34 11.27
CA LEU A 116 -21.93 -6.96 11.01
C LEU A 116 -21.17 -6.86 9.67
N GLY A 117 -20.44 -7.90 9.31
CA GLY A 117 -19.77 -7.98 8.01
C GLY A 117 -20.77 -8.08 6.86
N VAL A 118 -21.85 -8.84 7.03
CA VAL A 118 -22.94 -8.97 6.03
C VAL A 118 -23.57 -7.60 5.76
N GLU A 119 -23.96 -6.85 6.80
CA GLU A 119 -24.49 -5.49 6.67
C GLU A 119 -23.55 -4.57 5.88
N LYS A 120 -22.24 -4.68 6.12
CA LYS A 120 -21.24 -3.90 5.37
C LYS A 120 -21.17 -4.30 3.90
N VAL A 121 -21.24 -5.59 3.58
CA VAL A 121 -21.25 -6.08 2.19
C VAL A 121 -22.50 -5.58 1.48
N GLU A 122 -23.67 -5.63 2.09
CA GLU A 122 -24.93 -5.11 1.54
C GLU A 122 -24.83 -3.61 1.27
N GLY A 123 -24.25 -2.84 2.19
CA GLY A 123 -23.97 -1.42 2.01
C GLY A 123 -22.98 -1.17 0.85
N MET A 124 -21.98 -2.02 0.66
CA MET A 124 -21.06 -1.93 -0.48
C MET A 124 -21.78 -2.23 -1.82
N VAL A 125 -22.69 -3.21 -1.83
CA VAL A 125 -23.53 -3.51 -3.02
C VAL A 125 -24.39 -2.31 -3.40
N SER A 126 -25.06 -1.69 -2.41
CA SER A 126 -25.87 -0.49 -2.63
C SER A 126 -25.02 0.66 -3.23
N ARG A 127 -23.85 0.89 -2.66
CA ARG A 127 -22.93 1.92 -3.14
C ARG A 127 -22.40 1.63 -4.55
N ALA A 128 -22.01 0.38 -4.83
CA ALA A 128 -21.56 -0.02 -6.16
C ALA A 128 -22.63 0.22 -7.22
N LYS A 129 -23.90 -0.05 -6.89
CA LYS A 129 -25.06 0.29 -7.76
C LYS A 129 -25.14 1.80 -8.01
N THR A 130 -25.08 2.62 -6.96
CA THR A 130 -25.16 4.08 -7.06
C THR A 130 -24.03 4.66 -7.91
N LEU A 131 -22.83 4.10 -7.83
CA LEU A 131 -21.63 4.55 -8.56
C LEU A 131 -21.47 3.89 -9.93
N GLY A 132 -22.40 3.04 -10.36
CA GLY A 132 -22.32 2.34 -11.64
C GLY A 132 -21.14 1.35 -11.73
N VAL A 133 -20.58 0.91 -10.58
CA VAL A 133 -19.46 -0.04 -10.55
C VAL A 133 -19.96 -1.45 -10.84
N VAL A 134 -19.37 -2.12 -11.83
CA VAL A 134 -19.72 -3.50 -12.19
C VAL A 134 -19.38 -4.43 -11.03
N HIS A 135 -20.40 -5.12 -10.54
CA HIS A 135 -20.26 -5.98 -9.36
C HIS A 135 -21.24 -7.15 -9.39
N ARG A 136 -20.95 -8.17 -8.58
CA ARG A 136 -21.84 -9.30 -8.32
C ARG A 136 -21.91 -9.56 -6.82
N PHE A 137 -23.13 -9.75 -6.29
CA PHE A 137 -23.31 -10.32 -4.96
C PHE A 137 -22.96 -11.81 -5.01
N LEU A 138 -22.21 -12.28 -4.03
CA LEU A 138 -21.84 -13.69 -3.89
C LEU A 138 -22.46 -14.21 -2.60
N ASP A 139 -23.28 -15.25 -2.71
CA ASP A 139 -23.69 -16.04 -1.57
C ASP A 139 -22.56 -16.99 -1.11
N ARG A 140 -22.81 -17.75 -0.06
CA ARG A 140 -21.84 -18.69 0.51
C ARG A 140 -21.39 -19.74 -0.53
N ALA A 141 -22.33 -20.26 -1.34
CA ALA A 141 -22.03 -21.27 -2.35
C ALA A 141 -21.11 -20.71 -3.45
N ALA A 142 -21.41 -19.52 -3.94
CA ALA A 142 -20.61 -18.84 -4.95
C ALA A 142 -19.18 -18.50 -4.44
N ILE A 143 -19.02 -18.07 -3.17
CA ILE A 143 -17.69 -17.86 -2.59
C ILE A 143 -16.93 -19.17 -2.47
N ARG A 144 -17.59 -20.24 -2.00
CA ARG A 144 -16.98 -21.56 -1.92
C ARG A 144 -16.53 -22.08 -3.29
N GLN A 145 -17.34 -21.90 -4.30
CA GLN A 145 -16.98 -22.27 -5.68
C GLN A 145 -15.74 -21.49 -6.13
N ALA A 146 -15.73 -20.17 -5.98
CA ALA A 146 -14.65 -19.30 -6.45
C ALA A 146 -13.33 -19.49 -5.69
N THR A 147 -13.38 -19.85 -4.40
CA THR A 147 -12.21 -19.79 -3.51
C THR A 147 -11.89 -21.09 -2.78
N GLY A 148 -12.77 -22.08 -2.82
CA GLY A 148 -12.68 -23.31 -2.03
C GLY A 148 -13.04 -23.11 -0.53
N MET A 149 -13.30 -21.89 -0.08
CA MET A 149 -13.57 -21.57 1.33
C MET A 149 -15.04 -21.68 1.68
N ASP A 150 -15.40 -22.59 2.58
CA ASP A 150 -16.72 -22.67 3.20
C ASP A 150 -16.74 -21.92 4.55
N TYR A 151 -16.30 -20.68 4.52
CA TYR A 151 -16.09 -19.87 5.74
C TYR A 151 -16.95 -18.61 5.78
N TYR A 152 -17.15 -17.96 4.64
CA TYR A 152 -17.84 -16.70 4.54
C TYR A 152 -19.33 -16.89 4.28
N GLN A 153 -20.15 -15.97 4.80
CA GLN A 153 -21.62 -15.99 4.63
C GLN A 153 -22.04 -15.38 3.30
N CYS A 154 -21.42 -14.27 2.92
CA CYS A 154 -21.65 -13.60 1.65
C CYS A 154 -20.45 -12.74 1.27
N GLY A 155 -20.50 -12.15 0.07
CA GLY A 155 -19.50 -11.21 -0.42
C GLY A 155 -19.98 -10.39 -1.59
N ILE A 156 -19.16 -9.44 -1.98
CA ILE A 156 -19.28 -8.69 -3.22
C ILE A 156 -18.02 -8.91 -4.06
N ALA A 157 -18.20 -9.34 -5.30
CA ALA A 157 -17.15 -9.35 -6.29
C ALA A 157 -17.24 -8.08 -7.13
N ILE A 158 -16.12 -7.40 -7.30
CA ILE A 158 -15.97 -6.22 -8.15
C ILE A 158 -15.05 -6.62 -9.28
N ASP A 159 -15.52 -6.45 -10.51
CA ASP A 159 -14.78 -6.92 -11.69
C ASP A 159 -13.49 -6.15 -11.91
N GLU A 160 -13.46 -4.87 -11.56
CA GLU A 160 -12.24 -4.07 -11.62
C GLU A 160 -11.33 -4.34 -10.42
N GLY A 161 -10.15 -4.81 -10.70
CA GLY A 161 -9.14 -5.10 -9.70
C GLY A 161 -8.10 -6.07 -10.24
N HIS A 162 -6.89 -5.89 -9.79
CA HIS A 162 -5.76 -6.69 -10.22
C HIS A 162 -5.03 -7.26 -9.02
N LEU A 163 -4.56 -8.48 -9.16
CA LEU A 163 -3.56 -9.08 -8.29
C LEU A 163 -2.21 -9.04 -9.01
N LEU A 164 -1.18 -8.74 -8.27
CA LEU A 164 0.18 -8.66 -8.81
C LEU A 164 1.21 -9.15 -7.78
N GLN A 165 2.43 -9.38 -8.24
CA GLN A 165 3.57 -9.70 -7.37
C GLN A 165 4.29 -8.40 -6.99
N PRO A 166 4.13 -7.92 -5.74
CA PRO A 166 4.62 -6.60 -5.36
C PRO A 166 6.14 -6.42 -5.50
N ALA A 167 6.91 -7.47 -5.21
CA ALA A 167 8.37 -7.41 -5.33
C ALA A 167 8.81 -7.33 -6.79
N ALA A 168 8.16 -8.07 -7.69
CA ALA A 168 8.41 -7.97 -9.14
C ALA A 168 8.05 -6.58 -9.65
N LEU A 169 6.90 -6.03 -9.22
CA LEU A 169 6.48 -4.69 -9.60
C LEU A 169 7.48 -3.62 -9.20
N ILE A 170 7.83 -3.54 -7.91
CA ILE A 170 8.68 -2.45 -7.43
C ILE A 170 10.10 -2.53 -8.01
N ARG A 171 10.64 -3.75 -8.19
CA ARG A 171 11.95 -3.97 -8.83
C ARG A 171 11.89 -3.61 -10.31
N GLY A 172 10.88 -4.05 -11.04
CA GLY A 172 10.69 -3.68 -12.45
C GLY A 172 10.57 -2.16 -12.65
N LEU A 173 9.79 -1.48 -11.79
CA LEU A 173 9.71 -0.01 -11.81
C LEU A 173 11.08 0.65 -11.59
N ALA A 174 11.91 0.11 -10.71
CA ALA A 174 13.24 0.65 -10.45
C ALA A 174 14.23 0.31 -11.59
N ASP A 175 14.19 -0.92 -12.13
CA ASP A 175 15.09 -1.35 -13.20
C ASP A 175 14.87 -0.60 -14.52
N THR A 176 13.65 -0.12 -14.71
CA THR A 176 13.23 0.61 -15.92
C THR A 176 13.16 2.13 -15.73
N LEU A 177 13.76 2.65 -14.66
CA LEU A 177 13.93 4.11 -14.51
C LEU A 177 14.76 4.67 -15.67
N PRO A 178 14.41 5.87 -16.19
CA PRO A 178 15.29 6.59 -17.12
C PRO A 178 16.72 6.69 -16.58
N LYS A 179 17.71 6.44 -17.46
CA LYS A 179 19.14 6.42 -17.07
C LYS A 179 19.65 7.76 -16.51
N ALA A 180 18.97 8.85 -16.81
CA ALA A 180 19.26 10.18 -16.25
C ALA A 180 18.90 10.30 -14.75
N ILE A 181 18.14 9.37 -14.19
CA ILE A 181 17.80 9.35 -12.77
C ILE A 181 18.82 8.48 -12.04
N ALA A 182 19.58 9.08 -11.11
CA ALA A 182 20.48 8.34 -10.24
C ALA A 182 19.69 7.64 -9.13
N LEU A 183 19.76 6.32 -9.05
CA LEU A 183 19.14 5.52 -7.98
C LEU A 183 20.24 4.83 -7.16
N TYR A 184 20.28 5.17 -5.89
CA TYR A 184 21.22 4.63 -4.91
C TYR A 184 20.50 3.71 -3.91
N GLU A 185 21.01 2.49 -3.76
CA GLU A 185 20.61 1.54 -2.74
C GLU A 185 21.59 1.55 -1.56
N ASN A 186 21.21 0.94 -0.44
CA ASN A 186 22.04 0.91 0.78
C ASN A 186 22.54 2.30 1.19
N SER A 187 21.66 3.31 1.02
CA SER A 187 21.97 4.73 1.20
C SER A 187 21.00 5.38 2.18
N PRO A 188 20.92 4.89 3.43
CA PRO A 188 20.02 5.44 4.42
C PRO A 188 20.36 6.90 4.71
N VAL A 189 19.38 7.78 4.58
CA VAL A 189 19.50 9.17 4.98
C VAL A 189 19.49 9.24 6.49
N VAL A 190 20.61 9.69 7.08
CA VAL A 190 20.81 9.78 8.53
C VAL A 190 20.69 11.22 9.05
N ARG A 191 20.86 12.22 8.19
CA ARG A 191 20.72 13.64 8.52
C ARG A 191 20.02 14.37 7.38
N PHE A 192 19.12 15.26 7.76
CA PHE A 192 18.43 16.16 6.86
C PHE A 192 18.38 17.57 7.47
N GLU A 193 18.67 18.56 6.64
CA GLU A 193 18.55 19.99 7.00
C GLU A 193 17.81 20.70 5.86
N ALA A 194 16.69 21.33 6.21
CA ALA A 194 15.95 22.15 5.24
C ALA A 194 16.70 23.46 5.01
N GLY A 195 16.75 23.91 3.78
CA GLY A 195 17.36 25.18 3.41
C GLY A 195 17.38 25.39 1.89
N PRO A 196 17.82 26.54 1.40
CA PRO A 196 18.20 26.77 0.01
C PRO A 196 19.74 26.73 -0.17
N PRO A 197 20.39 25.63 -0.59
CA PRO A 197 19.85 24.29 -0.82
C PRO A 197 19.65 23.48 0.47
N SER A 198 18.73 22.52 0.44
CA SER A 198 18.60 21.53 1.50
C SER A 198 19.77 20.54 1.50
N ILE A 199 20.14 20.05 2.67
CA ILE A 199 21.19 19.04 2.84
C ILE A 199 20.57 17.70 3.18
N VAL A 200 20.84 16.68 2.34
CA VAL A 200 20.47 15.30 2.56
C VAL A 200 21.74 14.48 2.69
N ALA A 201 21.98 13.87 3.87
CA ALA A 201 23.22 13.16 4.13
C ALA A 201 22.97 11.69 4.48
N THR A 202 23.76 10.82 3.87
CA THR A 202 23.97 9.42 4.28
C THR A 202 25.27 9.31 5.09
N ALA A 203 25.67 8.11 5.47
CA ALA A 203 26.96 7.90 6.13
C ALA A 203 28.17 8.23 5.21
N GLN A 204 28.01 8.14 3.89
CA GLN A 204 29.11 8.25 2.93
C GLN A 204 28.91 9.32 1.84
N ALA A 205 27.72 9.93 1.79
CA ALA A 205 27.41 10.93 0.77
C ALA A 205 26.64 12.13 1.35
N ARG A 206 26.81 13.27 0.67
CA ARG A 206 26.08 14.51 0.95
C ARG A 206 25.48 15.06 -0.33
N PHE A 207 24.18 15.32 -0.31
CA PHE A 207 23.46 15.92 -1.43
C PHE A 207 23.03 17.34 -1.05
N LEU A 208 23.34 18.28 -1.92
CA LEU A 208 22.80 19.63 -1.90
C LEU A 208 21.65 19.67 -2.91
N ALA A 209 20.41 19.78 -2.44
CA ALA A 209 19.23 19.68 -3.24
C ALA A 209 18.39 20.96 -3.20
N ASP A 210 17.93 21.43 -4.36
CA ASP A 210 17.02 22.57 -4.43
C ASP A 210 15.61 22.17 -3.93
N HIS A 211 15.19 20.93 -4.21
CA HIS A 211 13.94 20.35 -3.73
C HIS A 211 14.15 18.94 -3.16
N VAL A 212 13.48 18.65 -2.05
CA VAL A 212 13.52 17.33 -1.41
C VAL A 212 12.13 16.73 -1.33
N ILE A 213 11.98 15.45 -1.69
CA ILE A 213 10.73 14.69 -1.58
C ILE A 213 10.91 13.57 -0.55
N PHE A 214 10.17 13.62 0.54
CA PHE A 214 10.03 12.49 1.46
C PHE A 214 8.97 11.50 0.95
N ALA A 215 9.42 10.39 0.37
CA ALA A 215 8.61 9.26 -0.07
C ALA A 215 8.70 8.05 0.87
N THR A 216 8.97 8.33 2.15
CA THR A 216 9.29 7.32 3.19
C THR A 216 8.07 6.88 4.01
N ASN A 217 6.85 7.31 3.61
CA ASN A 217 5.61 7.02 4.33
C ASN A 217 5.74 7.31 5.84
N ALA A 218 5.52 6.32 6.73
CA ALA A 218 5.59 6.52 8.18
C ALA A 218 6.96 7.02 8.68
N ALA A 219 8.06 6.68 7.99
CA ALA A 219 9.41 7.01 8.42
C ALA A 219 9.74 8.52 8.31
N ILE A 220 8.92 9.34 7.64
CA ILE A 220 9.04 10.80 7.65
C ILE A 220 9.01 11.37 9.09
N LYS A 221 8.37 10.66 10.02
CA LYS A 221 8.35 11.01 11.44
C LYS A 221 9.75 11.05 12.07
N ASN A 222 10.69 10.28 11.58
CA ASN A 222 12.08 10.22 12.07
C ASN A 222 12.82 11.53 11.78
N PHE A 223 12.37 12.26 10.74
CA PHE A 223 12.91 13.57 10.37
C PHE A 223 12.17 14.75 11.05
N GLY A 224 11.26 14.45 12.01
CA GLY A 224 10.53 15.46 12.77
C GLY A 224 9.22 15.89 12.17
N TYR A 225 8.87 15.46 10.95
CA TYR A 225 7.68 15.91 10.26
C TYR A 225 6.47 14.99 10.51
N TRP A 226 5.28 15.57 10.59
CA TRP A 226 3.97 14.91 10.66
C TRP A 226 3.79 13.88 11.78
N ARG A 227 4.54 14.01 12.87
CA ARG A 227 4.41 13.15 14.06
C ARG A 227 3.03 13.20 14.67
N ASP A 228 2.34 14.34 14.51
CA ASP A 228 0.99 14.61 14.99
C ASP A 228 -0.11 14.26 13.98
N ARG A 229 0.20 13.57 12.90
CA ARG A 229 -0.73 13.20 11.81
C ARG A 229 -0.73 11.70 11.51
N LEU A 230 0.34 11.01 11.83
CA LEU A 230 0.60 9.64 11.38
C LEU A 230 0.75 8.67 12.54
N VAL A 231 0.16 7.50 12.36
CA VAL A 231 0.35 6.33 13.21
C VAL A 231 0.99 5.22 12.38
N THR A 232 2.13 4.68 12.86
CA THR A 232 2.77 3.54 12.19
C THR A 232 2.12 2.25 12.65
N ILE A 233 1.66 1.44 11.71
CA ILE A 233 1.12 0.11 11.96
C ILE A 233 1.96 -0.92 11.24
N PHE A 234 2.34 -1.96 11.97
CA PHE A 234 2.89 -3.19 11.40
C PHE A 234 1.73 -4.11 11.04
N THR A 235 1.82 -4.72 9.87
CA THR A 235 0.94 -5.78 9.41
C THR A 235 1.76 -6.98 9.04
N PHE A 236 1.17 -8.17 9.08
CA PHE A 236 1.92 -9.40 8.92
C PHE A 236 1.27 -10.26 7.84
N ALA A 237 2.11 -10.95 7.08
CA ALA A 237 1.65 -11.89 6.07
C ALA A 237 2.48 -13.17 6.13
N GLY A 238 1.87 -14.25 5.68
CA GLY A 238 2.51 -15.54 5.49
C GLY A 238 2.16 -16.09 4.12
N LEU A 239 3.07 -16.89 3.59
CA LEU A 239 2.91 -17.62 2.34
C LEU A 239 3.06 -19.11 2.64
N THR A 240 2.12 -19.93 2.16
CA THR A 240 2.21 -21.38 2.30
C THR A 240 3.40 -21.93 1.51
N GLU A 241 3.84 -23.13 1.84
CA GLU A 241 4.60 -23.95 0.90
C GLU A 241 3.82 -24.13 -0.41
N ALA A 242 4.50 -24.55 -1.47
CA ALA A 242 3.83 -24.86 -2.74
C ALA A 242 2.91 -26.08 -2.53
N LEU A 243 1.64 -25.92 -2.84
CA LEU A 243 0.65 -26.98 -2.72
C LEU A 243 0.74 -27.89 -3.94
N ASP A 244 0.59 -29.19 -3.72
CA ASP A 244 0.48 -30.15 -4.82
C ASP A 244 -0.85 -30.01 -5.57
N SER A 245 -1.00 -30.78 -6.64
CA SER A 245 -2.19 -30.68 -7.52
C SER A 245 -3.48 -31.05 -6.80
N GLN A 246 -3.44 -31.99 -5.86
CA GLN A 246 -4.61 -32.42 -5.10
C GLN A 246 -5.08 -31.31 -4.14
N ASP A 247 -4.16 -30.70 -3.39
CA ASP A 247 -4.49 -29.61 -2.50
C ASP A 247 -4.87 -28.34 -3.25
N ALA A 248 -4.19 -28.06 -4.37
CA ALA A 248 -4.49 -26.92 -5.22
C ALA A 248 -5.89 -26.97 -5.85
N ALA A 249 -6.40 -28.17 -6.12
CA ALA A 249 -7.76 -28.37 -6.62
C ALA A 249 -8.85 -27.92 -5.64
N ASN A 250 -8.52 -27.86 -4.33
CA ASN A 250 -9.44 -27.38 -3.30
C ASN A 250 -9.50 -25.84 -3.19
N LEU A 251 -8.71 -25.11 -3.96
CA LEU A 251 -8.60 -23.65 -3.85
C LEU A 251 -9.55 -22.87 -4.77
N GLY A 252 -10.52 -23.51 -5.41
CA GLY A 252 -11.44 -22.86 -6.36
C GLY A 252 -10.74 -22.39 -7.63
N ASP A 253 -11.10 -21.19 -8.10
CA ASP A 253 -10.57 -20.61 -9.34
C ASP A 253 -9.04 -20.45 -9.33
N PRO A 254 -8.38 -20.44 -10.50
CA PRO A 254 -6.92 -20.36 -10.59
C PRO A 254 -6.35 -19.05 -10.05
N ALA A 255 -7.13 -17.96 -10.00
CA ALA A 255 -6.72 -16.68 -9.51
C ALA A 255 -7.88 -15.96 -8.80
N TRP A 256 -7.67 -15.58 -7.57
CA TRP A 256 -8.63 -14.80 -6.77
C TRP A 256 -7.94 -14.11 -5.59
N GLY A 257 -8.57 -13.05 -5.09
CA GLY A 257 -8.19 -12.37 -3.85
C GLY A 257 -9.41 -11.97 -3.05
N VAL A 258 -9.38 -12.28 -1.74
CA VAL A 258 -10.45 -11.97 -0.79
C VAL A 258 -9.94 -10.96 0.24
N LEU A 259 -10.62 -9.84 0.31
CA LEU A 259 -10.49 -8.84 1.37
C LEU A 259 -11.60 -9.06 2.41
N PRO A 260 -11.33 -8.86 3.69
CA PRO A 260 -12.36 -8.94 4.72
C PRO A 260 -13.29 -7.72 4.67
N SER A 261 -14.54 -7.90 5.07
CA SER A 261 -15.50 -6.82 5.26
C SER A 261 -15.17 -5.91 6.45
N HIS A 262 -14.34 -6.38 7.38
CA HIS A 262 -13.87 -5.64 8.54
C HIS A 262 -12.39 -5.30 8.43
N ARG A 263 -12.00 -4.06 8.75
CA ARG A 263 -10.62 -3.56 8.61
C ARG A 263 -9.53 -4.36 9.34
N LEU A 264 -9.88 -5.05 10.44
CA LEU A 264 -8.97 -5.95 11.17
C LEU A 264 -9.02 -7.40 10.68
N GLY A 265 -9.83 -7.70 9.69
CA GLY A 265 -10.00 -9.06 9.18
C GLY A 265 -8.80 -9.58 8.38
N THR A 266 -8.89 -10.85 8.04
CA THR A 266 -7.86 -11.58 7.32
C THR A 266 -8.04 -11.46 5.81
N THR A 267 -7.00 -11.04 5.12
CA THR A 267 -6.91 -11.04 3.66
C THR A 267 -6.29 -12.35 3.19
N LEU A 268 -6.85 -12.95 2.14
CA LEU A 268 -6.30 -14.12 1.48
C LEU A 268 -6.26 -13.92 -0.03
N ARG A 269 -5.29 -14.55 -0.68
CA ARG A 269 -5.27 -14.66 -2.13
C ARG A 269 -4.48 -15.87 -2.60
N ARG A 270 -4.78 -16.33 -3.83
CA ARG A 270 -3.86 -17.21 -4.53
C ARG A 270 -2.60 -16.43 -4.93
N ALA A 271 -1.47 -17.10 -4.83
CA ALA A 271 -0.17 -16.62 -5.27
C ALA A 271 0.47 -17.62 -6.23
N GLY A 272 1.45 -17.20 -7.01
CA GLY A 272 2.12 -18.06 -7.98
C GLY A 272 2.57 -19.40 -7.42
N LYS A 273 2.69 -20.40 -8.29
CA LYS A 273 3.09 -21.79 -7.94
C LYS A 273 2.16 -22.48 -6.92
N ASN A 274 0.85 -22.29 -7.06
CA ASN A 274 -0.16 -22.88 -6.17
C ASN A 274 0.08 -22.59 -4.66
N ARG A 275 0.36 -21.38 -4.30
CA ARG A 275 0.50 -20.96 -2.91
C ARG A 275 -0.68 -20.09 -2.48
N LEU A 276 -0.91 -20.02 -1.17
CA LEU A 276 -1.84 -19.09 -0.55
C LEU A 276 -1.06 -18.05 0.26
N LEU A 277 -1.38 -16.77 0.04
CA LEU A 277 -0.98 -15.68 0.90
C LEU A 277 -2.07 -15.42 1.91
N VAL A 278 -1.69 -15.36 3.17
CA VAL A 278 -2.56 -15.01 4.31
C VAL A 278 -1.99 -13.76 4.97
N ARG A 279 -2.77 -12.68 5.06
CA ARG A 279 -2.36 -11.44 5.72
C ARG A 279 -3.36 -11.11 6.82
N SER A 280 -2.86 -10.93 8.03
CA SER A 280 -3.67 -10.57 9.20
C SER A 280 -2.77 -9.91 10.26
N LEU A 281 -3.34 -9.64 11.43
CA LEU A 281 -2.69 -9.02 12.58
C LEU A 281 -2.21 -7.60 12.35
N TYR A 282 -2.23 -6.84 13.44
CA TYR A 282 -1.82 -5.44 13.46
C TYR A 282 -1.10 -5.13 14.76
N ALA A 283 0.04 -4.44 14.66
CA ALA A 283 0.79 -3.98 15.82
C ALA A 283 1.09 -2.48 15.71
N TYR A 284 1.04 -1.81 16.85
CA TYR A 284 1.27 -0.38 16.99
C TYR A 284 2.75 -0.08 17.12
N GLU A 285 3.29 0.75 16.24
CA GLU A 285 4.64 1.34 16.25
C GLU A 285 5.82 0.34 16.34
N LYS A 286 5.60 -0.91 16.75
CA LYS A 286 6.61 -1.97 16.87
C LYS A 286 6.10 -3.28 16.30
N PRO A 287 6.96 -4.11 15.69
CA PRO A 287 6.55 -5.43 15.21
C PRO A 287 6.27 -6.39 16.38
N LEU A 288 5.44 -7.40 16.12
CA LEU A 288 5.25 -8.55 17.00
C LEU A 288 6.38 -9.56 16.82
N ASP A 289 6.51 -10.45 17.79
CA ASP A 289 7.36 -11.62 17.68
C ASP A 289 6.95 -12.51 16.50
N LEU A 290 7.91 -12.96 15.71
CA LEU A 290 7.64 -13.70 14.47
C LEU A 290 7.06 -15.10 14.73
N GLN A 291 7.40 -15.75 15.82
CA GLN A 291 6.83 -17.06 16.17
C GLN A 291 5.35 -16.92 16.55
N HIS A 292 5.01 -15.89 17.33
CA HIS A 292 3.63 -15.54 17.64
C HIS A 292 2.83 -15.26 16.36
N VAL A 293 3.40 -14.48 15.45
CA VAL A 293 2.80 -14.15 14.16
C VAL A 293 2.59 -15.41 13.32
N HIS A 294 3.59 -16.28 13.22
CA HIS A 294 3.50 -17.53 12.47
C HIS A 294 2.33 -18.39 12.98
N ASN A 295 2.23 -18.58 14.28
CA ASN A 295 1.16 -19.39 14.89
C ASN A 295 -0.23 -18.80 14.64
N ALA A 296 -0.36 -17.48 14.78
CA ALA A 296 -1.62 -16.79 14.56
C ALA A 296 -2.06 -16.80 13.08
N LEU A 297 -1.14 -16.57 12.14
CA LEU A 297 -1.44 -16.64 10.70
C LEU A 297 -1.77 -18.08 10.26
N THR A 298 -1.08 -19.09 10.81
CA THR A 298 -1.39 -20.51 10.59
C THR A 298 -2.80 -20.83 11.08
N SER A 299 -3.19 -20.33 12.24
CA SER A 299 -4.57 -20.46 12.75
C SER A 299 -5.59 -19.79 11.84
N CYS A 300 -5.31 -18.59 11.31
CA CYS A 300 -6.17 -17.91 10.34
C CYS A 300 -6.33 -18.73 9.05
N PHE A 301 -5.24 -19.32 8.56
CA PHE A 301 -5.23 -20.17 7.38
C PHE A 301 -6.06 -21.44 7.60
N HIS A 302 -5.77 -22.19 8.64
CA HIS A 302 -6.41 -23.49 8.92
C HIS A 302 -7.91 -23.38 9.26
N ARG A 303 -8.36 -22.24 9.81
CA ARG A 303 -9.81 -21.99 10.01
C ARG A 303 -10.56 -21.86 8.69
N ARG A 304 -9.92 -21.29 7.66
CA ARG A 304 -10.53 -21.08 6.34
C ARG A 304 -10.37 -22.27 5.40
N TYR A 305 -9.33 -23.06 5.62
CA TYR A 305 -9.02 -24.29 4.89
C TYR A 305 -8.76 -25.46 5.84
N PRO A 306 -9.81 -25.99 6.50
CA PRO A 306 -9.64 -27.11 7.45
C PRO A 306 -9.04 -28.37 6.82
N MET A 307 -9.25 -28.58 5.53
CA MET A 307 -8.68 -29.69 4.76
C MET A 307 -7.18 -29.57 4.54
N LEU A 308 -6.61 -28.38 4.67
CA LEU A 308 -5.18 -28.10 4.49
C LEU A 308 -4.42 -27.97 5.82
N LYS A 309 -4.93 -28.53 6.93
CA LYS A 309 -4.26 -28.47 8.25
C LYS A 309 -2.88 -29.13 8.28
N HIS A 310 -2.59 -30.02 7.35
CA HIS A 310 -1.29 -30.68 7.16
C HIS A 310 -0.26 -29.76 6.47
N ARG A 311 -0.71 -28.65 5.88
CA ARG A 311 0.15 -27.66 5.20
C ARG A 311 0.58 -26.55 6.14
N ARG A 312 1.78 -26.01 5.90
CA ARG A 312 2.41 -24.97 6.73
C ARG A 312 2.64 -23.68 5.97
N LEU A 313 2.84 -22.61 6.72
CA LEU A 313 3.39 -21.36 6.17
C LEU A 313 4.92 -21.53 6.09
N GLU A 314 5.45 -21.40 4.87
CA GLU A 314 6.89 -21.49 4.62
C GLU A 314 7.60 -20.16 4.92
N HIS A 315 6.92 -19.05 4.63
CA HIS A 315 7.45 -17.71 4.83
C HIS A 315 6.49 -16.87 5.65
N VAL A 316 7.05 -16.08 6.56
CA VAL A 316 6.30 -15.08 7.33
C VAL A 316 7.11 -13.78 7.37
N TRP A 317 6.44 -12.66 7.16
CA TRP A 317 7.08 -11.34 7.18
C TRP A 317 6.15 -10.25 7.71
N SER A 318 6.73 -9.11 8.01
CA SER A 318 6.00 -7.88 8.36
C SER A 318 6.18 -6.81 7.30
N GLY A 319 5.21 -5.92 7.21
CA GLY A 319 5.30 -4.68 6.46
C GLY A 319 4.70 -3.54 7.29
N THR A 320 5.13 -2.31 7.01
CA THR A 320 4.62 -1.13 7.70
C THR A 320 3.65 -0.35 6.82
N THR A 321 2.68 0.30 7.45
CA THR A 321 1.84 1.30 6.81
C THR A 321 1.67 2.50 7.73
N ALA A 322 1.54 3.69 7.18
CA ALA A 322 1.08 4.85 7.94
C ALA A 322 -0.43 4.95 7.83
N LEU A 323 -1.09 5.05 8.98
CA LEU A 323 -2.49 5.38 9.08
C LEU A 323 -2.66 6.82 9.52
N THR A 324 -3.75 7.44 9.07
CA THR A 324 -4.29 8.71 9.56
C THR A 324 -5.65 8.46 10.19
N MET A 325 -6.09 9.34 11.06
CA MET A 325 -7.34 9.14 11.80
C MET A 325 -8.57 9.10 10.89
N ASN A 326 -8.59 9.91 9.85
CA ASN A 326 -9.72 10.08 8.92
C ASN A 326 -9.49 9.41 7.54
N GLY A 327 -8.42 8.63 7.36
CA GLY A 327 -8.11 7.97 6.09
C GLY A 327 -7.54 8.89 4.99
N ALA A 328 -7.49 10.21 5.22
CA ALA A 328 -6.87 11.15 4.29
C ALA A 328 -5.34 11.03 4.31
N PRO A 329 -4.64 10.96 3.18
CA PRO A 329 -3.19 11.02 3.18
C PRO A 329 -2.70 12.40 3.66
N ARG A 330 -1.51 12.45 4.21
CA ARG A 330 -0.79 13.72 4.40
C ARG A 330 0.23 13.86 3.29
N TRP A 331 0.09 14.89 2.45
CA TRP A 331 0.94 15.10 1.29
C TRP A 331 1.05 16.59 0.93
N GLY A 332 1.97 16.91 0.02
CA GLY A 332 2.21 18.28 -0.42
C GLY A 332 3.46 18.90 0.19
N LYS A 333 3.50 20.23 0.27
CA LYS A 333 4.61 21.00 0.84
C LYS A 333 4.70 20.78 2.35
N VAL A 334 5.89 20.48 2.84
CA VAL A 334 6.22 20.30 4.25
C VAL A 334 6.74 21.61 4.83
N VAL A 335 7.82 22.12 4.24
CA VAL A 335 8.40 23.45 4.42
C VAL A 335 8.92 23.93 3.06
N GLU A 336 9.50 25.12 2.98
CA GLU A 336 10.03 25.63 1.71
C GLU A 336 11.06 24.67 1.10
N GLY A 337 10.91 24.34 -0.18
CA GLY A 337 11.76 23.40 -0.91
C GLY A 337 11.60 21.92 -0.51
N VAL A 338 10.75 21.60 0.48
CA VAL A 338 10.59 20.22 1.00
C VAL A 338 9.14 19.76 0.86
N TYR A 339 8.97 18.60 0.27
CA TYR A 339 7.67 17.99 -0.02
C TYR A 339 7.61 16.56 0.50
N GLY A 340 6.42 15.99 0.58
CA GLY A 340 6.30 14.61 1.00
C GLY A 340 4.90 14.03 0.79
N ALA A 341 4.80 12.70 0.90
CA ALA A 341 3.53 11.98 0.95
C ALA A 341 3.62 10.80 1.92
N ALA A 342 2.61 10.69 2.78
CA ALA A 342 2.47 9.63 3.77
C ALA A 342 1.00 9.38 4.09
N GLY A 343 0.71 8.31 4.85
CA GLY A 343 -0.67 7.98 5.19
C GLY A 343 -1.39 7.28 4.05
N CYS A 344 -0.77 6.27 3.44
CA CYS A 344 -1.39 5.49 2.37
C CYS A 344 -2.61 4.68 2.86
N ASN A 345 -2.77 4.50 4.17
CA ASN A 345 -3.90 3.79 4.80
C ASN A 345 -4.13 2.38 4.21
N GLY A 346 -3.04 1.68 3.87
CA GLY A 346 -3.07 0.33 3.32
C GLY A 346 -3.37 0.21 1.82
N SER A 347 -3.52 1.32 1.08
CA SER A 347 -3.78 1.35 -0.37
C SER A 347 -2.60 1.95 -1.16
N GLY A 348 -1.38 1.54 -0.84
CA GLY A 348 -0.15 2.24 -1.25
C GLY A 348 0.27 2.05 -2.70
N ILE A 349 -0.16 1.01 -3.43
CA ILE A 349 0.29 0.77 -4.82
C ILE A 349 -0.18 1.91 -5.72
N VAL A 350 -1.47 1.99 -5.96
CA VAL A 350 -2.06 2.99 -6.88
C VAL A 350 -2.03 4.39 -6.29
N LYS A 351 -2.46 4.54 -5.03
CA LYS A 351 -2.46 5.85 -4.34
C LYS A 351 -1.05 6.43 -4.20
N GLY A 352 -0.05 5.60 -3.87
CA GLY A 352 1.34 6.06 -3.77
C GLY A 352 1.90 6.53 -5.11
N THR A 353 1.56 5.84 -6.20
CA THR A 353 1.92 6.24 -7.56
C THR A 353 1.28 7.58 -7.92
N LEU A 354 -0.02 7.73 -7.70
CA LEU A 354 -0.74 9.00 -7.91
C LEU A 354 -0.11 10.16 -7.12
N LEU A 355 0.10 9.97 -5.82
CA LEU A 355 0.66 11.03 -4.96
C LEU A 355 2.08 11.41 -5.38
N GLY A 356 2.89 10.45 -5.83
CA GLY A 356 4.22 10.73 -6.38
C GLY A 356 4.17 11.62 -7.60
N GLN A 357 3.26 11.35 -8.54
CA GLN A 357 3.05 12.19 -9.71
C GLN A 357 2.55 13.59 -9.34
N ARG A 358 1.59 13.67 -8.40
CA ARG A 358 1.03 14.97 -7.95
C ARG A 358 2.09 15.83 -7.23
N LEU A 359 2.98 15.22 -6.46
CA LEU A 359 4.12 15.94 -5.87
C LEU A 359 5.03 16.53 -6.96
N ALA A 360 5.38 15.74 -7.97
CA ALA A 360 6.18 16.23 -9.09
C ALA A 360 5.51 17.37 -9.84
N ASN A 361 4.21 17.24 -10.15
CA ASN A 361 3.44 18.31 -10.76
C ASN A 361 3.45 19.59 -9.90
N LEU A 362 3.14 19.46 -8.60
CA LEU A 362 3.14 20.59 -7.66
C LEU A 362 4.49 21.31 -7.61
N ILE A 363 5.59 20.56 -7.58
CA ILE A 363 6.94 21.13 -7.48
C ILE A 363 7.31 21.90 -8.74
N VAL A 364 7.05 21.32 -9.92
CA VAL A 364 7.50 21.90 -11.20
C VAL A 364 6.58 23.05 -11.64
N THR A 365 5.28 22.91 -11.47
CA THR A 365 4.30 23.89 -11.95
C THR A 365 3.93 24.95 -10.91
N GLY A 366 4.17 24.68 -9.63
CA GLY A 366 3.67 25.51 -8.52
C GLY A 366 2.14 25.51 -8.35
N GLN A 367 1.40 24.78 -9.18
CA GLN A 367 -0.04 24.77 -9.18
C GLN A 367 -0.63 23.80 -8.15
N PRO A 368 -1.63 24.21 -7.35
CA PRO A 368 -2.34 23.31 -6.45
C PRO A 368 -2.96 22.13 -7.20
N GLN A 369 -2.94 20.96 -6.60
CA GLN A 369 -3.53 19.74 -7.14
C GLN A 369 -4.93 19.53 -6.50
N THR A 370 -5.85 20.43 -6.85
CA THR A 370 -7.15 20.59 -6.16
C THR A 370 -8.05 19.38 -6.26
N ASP A 371 -7.94 18.57 -7.31
CA ASP A 371 -8.68 17.32 -7.47
C ASP A 371 -8.36 16.36 -6.33
N VAL A 372 -7.08 16.11 -6.05
CA VAL A 372 -6.63 15.23 -4.97
C VAL A 372 -6.88 15.86 -3.60
N GLU A 373 -6.67 17.17 -3.45
CA GLU A 373 -6.93 17.90 -2.21
C GLU A 373 -8.40 17.83 -1.81
N ASN A 374 -9.31 18.03 -2.75
CA ASN A 374 -10.75 18.01 -2.50
C ASN A 374 -11.26 16.61 -2.17
N VAL A 375 -10.71 15.58 -2.83
CA VAL A 375 -11.12 14.18 -2.64
C VAL A 375 -10.68 13.61 -1.31
N TYR A 376 -9.42 13.84 -0.94
CA TYR A 376 -8.87 13.23 0.28
C TYR A 376 -8.99 14.12 1.51
N GLY A 377 -9.03 15.44 1.32
CA GLY A 377 -8.96 16.40 2.41
C GLY A 377 -7.60 16.36 3.11
N GLN A 378 -7.58 16.81 4.36
CA GLN A 378 -6.39 16.88 5.20
C GLN A 378 -6.39 15.79 6.28
N ALA A 379 -5.23 15.22 6.57
CA ALA A 379 -5.05 14.30 7.68
C ALA A 379 -5.31 15.00 9.02
N ASN A 380 -6.20 14.44 9.84
CA ASN A 380 -6.55 14.97 11.15
C ASN A 380 -5.39 14.86 12.13
N TRP A 381 -5.41 15.73 13.13
CA TRP A 381 -4.48 15.69 14.25
C TRP A 381 -4.62 14.41 15.05
N VAL A 382 -3.50 13.89 15.53
CA VAL A 382 -3.39 12.71 16.39
C VAL A 382 -2.72 13.12 17.70
N ALA A 383 -3.30 12.71 18.82
CA ALA A 383 -2.76 13.02 20.15
C ALA A 383 -1.28 12.57 20.29
N PRO A 384 -0.49 13.27 21.13
CA PRO A 384 0.88 12.85 21.44
C PRO A 384 0.88 11.57 22.31
N GLU A 385 2.06 10.94 22.42
CA GLU A 385 2.26 9.86 23.39
C GLU A 385 2.20 10.42 24.84
N PRO A 386 1.66 9.67 25.79
CA PRO A 386 1.14 8.28 25.68
C PRO A 386 -0.33 8.19 25.27
N PHE A 387 -1.05 9.29 25.13
CA PHE A 387 -2.50 9.31 24.85
C PHE A 387 -2.85 8.62 23.52
N ARG A 388 -2.00 8.76 22.52
CA ARG A 388 -2.17 8.08 21.22
C ARG A 388 -2.13 6.56 21.37
N SER A 389 -1.15 6.04 22.08
CA SER A 389 -1.01 4.60 22.35
C SER A 389 -2.23 4.06 23.12
N ILE A 390 -2.64 4.76 24.19
CA ILE A 390 -3.82 4.38 25.00
C ILE A 390 -5.07 4.35 24.11
N GLY A 391 -5.31 5.42 23.35
CA GLY A 391 -6.46 5.50 22.43
C GLY A 391 -6.44 4.42 21.36
N PHE A 392 -5.28 4.16 20.75
CA PHE A 392 -5.13 3.10 19.76
C PHE A 392 -5.47 1.73 20.34
N HIS A 393 -4.94 1.38 21.51
CA HIS A 393 -5.19 0.08 22.14
C HIS A 393 -6.65 -0.08 22.57
N ALA A 394 -7.28 0.97 23.10
CA ALA A 394 -8.69 0.96 23.45
C ALA A 394 -9.60 0.75 22.23
N ILE A 395 -9.39 1.53 21.17
CA ILE A 395 -10.13 1.38 19.90
C ILE A 395 -9.88 -0.01 19.29
N SER A 396 -8.63 -0.46 19.27
CA SER A 396 -8.27 -1.78 18.71
C SER A 396 -8.94 -2.92 19.48
N ALA A 397 -9.09 -2.83 20.80
CA ALA A 397 -9.79 -3.84 21.61
C ALA A 397 -11.27 -3.92 21.25
N VAL A 398 -11.93 -2.78 21.08
CA VAL A 398 -13.33 -2.71 20.62
C VAL A 398 -13.49 -3.27 19.22
N GLU A 399 -12.61 -2.85 18.29
CA GLU A 399 -12.68 -3.29 16.90
C GLU A 399 -12.35 -4.79 16.73
N ARG A 400 -11.46 -5.36 17.55
CA ARG A 400 -11.22 -6.81 17.58
C ARG A 400 -12.46 -7.60 17.99
N ARG A 401 -13.23 -7.11 18.99
CA ARG A 401 -14.49 -7.74 19.37
C ARG A 401 -15.52 -7.71 18.24
N LYS A 402 -15.63 -6.57 17.54
CA LYS A 402 -16.53 -6.43 16.38
C LYS A 402 -16.08 -7.29 15.19
N ALA A 403 -14.78 -7.43 14.99
CA ALA A 403 -14.23 -8.22 13.90
C ALA A 403 -14.54 -9.73 14.06
N GLY A 404 -14.48 -10.26 15.28
CA GLY A 404 -14.86 -11.65 15.53
C GLY A 404 -14.25 -12.64 14.55
N LEU A 405 -15.08 -13.37 13.83
CA LEU A 405 -14.66 -14.35 12.81
C LEU A 405 -14.01 -13.73 11.57
N GLU A 406 -14.06 -12.42 11.36
CA GLU A 406 -13.34 -11.78 10.24
C GLU A 406 -11.82 -11.87 10.38
N MET A 407 -11.33 -12.03 11.62
CA MET A 407 -9.90 -12.11 11.95
C MET A 407 -9.29 -13.47 11.64
#